data_f219b4835df5e6fcc61c6eae041bee80
#
_entry.id   f219b4835df5e6fcc61c6eae041bee80
#
_cell.length_a   1.000
_cell.length_b   1.000
_cell.length_c   1.000
_cell.angle_alpha   90.00
_cell.angle_beta   90.00
_cell.angle_gamma   90.00
#
_symmetry.space_group_name_H-M   'P 1'
#
loop_
_entity.id
_entity.type
_entity.pdbx_description
1 polymer ?
#
loop_
_entity_poly.entity_id
_entity_poly.type
_entity_poly.pdbx_seq_one_letter_code
_entity_poly.pdbx_strand_id
1 'polypeptide(L)'
;DVYKRQVKRVIDYNVKVRVKPDGSGVDLSNIKMSMNPFDEIALEEAIRIKEANNAEEIIAVSIGPEQSQETLRTALAMGADRAILIIATDDVNCDIEPLDVAKILHAIVVEEKIDLVLCGKQAIDNDMNATGQMLSALMGTSQATYASKIELNTNKATVTREVDGGLQVIEVSL
;
A
#
# COMPACT_ATOMS: atom_id res chain seq x y z
N ASP A 1 -10.54 15.43 5.43
CA ASP A 1 -10.35 13.96 5.43
C ASP A 1 -8.90 13.65 5.06
N VAL A 2 -8.23 12.85 5.88
CA VAL A 2 -6.82 12.49 5.69
C VAL A 2 -6.75 11.08 5.11
N TYR A 3 -6.06 10.92 3.98
CA TYR A 3 -5.91 9.63 3.31
C TYR A 3 -4.50 9.08 3.48
N LYS A 4 -4.40 7.80 3.80
CA LYS A 4 -3.13 7.11 4.00
C LYS A 4 -2.91 6.02 2.99
N ARG A 5 -1.62 5.86 2.60
CA ARG A 5 -1.18 4.82 1.67
C ARG A 5 0.04 4.10 2.17
N GLN A 6 -0.05 2.77 2.18
CA GLN A 6 1.13 1.94 2.25
C GLN A 6 1.76 1.84 0.86
N VAL A 7 3.08 2.01 0.78
CA VAL A 7 3.88 1.76 -0.41
C VAL A 7 5.03 0.83 -0.06
N LYS A 8 5.12 -0.32 -0.73
CA LYS A 8 6.19 -1.31 -0.51
C LYS A 8 7.30 -1.12 -1.53
N ARG A 9 8.55 -1.24 -1.07
CA ARG A 9 9.73 -1.33 -1.93
C ARG A 9 9.93 -2.78 -2.33
N VAL A 10 9.94 -3.05 -3.62
CA VAL A 10 10.07 -4.40 -4.20
C VAL A 10 11.12 -4.41 -5.31
N ILE A 11 11.55 -5.58 -5.75
CA ILE A 11 12.38 -5.71 -6.94
C ILE A 11 11.61 -5.18 -8.14
N ASP A 12 12.25 -4.33 -8.95
CA ASP A 12 11.66 -3.82 -10.19
C ASP A 12 11.29 -5.00 -11.11
N TYR A 13 10.03 -5.05 -11.54
CA TYR A 13 9.49 -6.16 -12.34
C TYR A 13 10.16 -6.35 -13.70
N ASN A 14 10.91 -5.35 -14.19
CA ASN A 14 11.69 -5.46 -15.42
C ASN A 14 13.05 -6.12 -15.20
N VAL A 15 13.46 -6.36 -13.95
CA VAL A 15 14.77 -6.92 -13.63
C VAL A 15 14.71 -8.45 -13.65
N LYS A 16 15.68 -9.06 -14.31
CA LYS A 16 15.86 -10.50 -14.26
C LYS A 16 16.49 -10.89 -12.91
N VAL A 17 15.68 -11.51 -12.04
CA VAL A 17 16.13 -12.02 -10.75
C VAL A 17 17.13 -13.18 -10.88
N ARG A 18 18.05 -13.29 -9.93
CA ARG A 18 19.02 -14.37 -9.83
C ARG A 18 18.88 -15.04 -8.46
N VAL A 19 19.02 -16.34 -8.43
CA VAL A 19 19.09 -17.12 -7.19
C VAL A 19 20.53 -17.10 -6.69
N LYS A 20 20.71 -16.99 -5.37
CA LYS A 20 22.03 -17.11 -4.74
C LYS A 20 22.65 -18.47 -5.04
N PRO A 21 23.99 -18.60 -5.14
CA PRO A 21 24.66 -19.87 -5.47
C PRO A 21 24.35 -21.00 -4.50
N ASP A 22 24.06 -20.69 -3.24
CA ASP A 22 23.72 -21.64 -2.18
C ASP A 22 22.22 -22.02 -2.15
N GLY A 23 21.41 -21.43 -3.04
CA GLY A 23 19.97 -21.69 -3.11
C GLY A 23 19.16 -21.08 -1.97
N SER A 24 19.75 -20.26 -1.09
CA SER A 24 19.08 -19.70 0.10
C SER A 24 18.06 -18.59 -0.19
N GLY A 25 17.96 -18.13 -1.42
CA GLY A 25 17.01 -17.08 -1.81
C GLY A 25 17.46 -16.28 -3.03
N VAL A 26 16.80 -15.16 -3.27
CA VAL A 26 17.13 -14.24 -4.36
C VAL A 26 18.36 -13.39 -3.99
N ASP A 27 19.26 -13.22 -4.95
CA ASP A 27 20.40 -12.30 -4.81
C ASP A 27 19.92 -10.86 -5.00
N LEU A 28 19.90 -10.08 -3.92
CA LEU A 28 19.49 -8.69 -3.90
C LEU A 28 20.65 -7.71 -4.13
N SER A 29 21.88 -8.22 -4.29
CA SER A 29 23.06 -7.37 -4.50
C SER A 29 22.97 -6.63 -5.85
N ASN A 30 23.05 -5.30 -5.80
CA ASN A 30 23.02 -4.43 -6.98
C ASN A 30 21.76 -4.60 -7.89
N ILE A 31 20.65 -5.03 -7.30
CA ILE A 31 19.38 -5.15 -8.01
C ILE A 31 18.61 -3.83 -7.92
N LYS A 32 18.01 -3.42 -9.04
CA LYS A 32 17.12 -2.25 -9.05
C LYS A 32 15.86 -2.57 -8.26
N MET A 33 15.52 -1.70 -7.32
CA MET A 33 14.29 -1.75 -6.55
C MET A 33 13.36 -0.60 -7.00
N SER A 34 12.06 -0.80 -6.85
CA SER A 34 11.04 0.20 -7.21
C SER A 34 9.87 0.14 -6.23
N MET A 35 8.93 1.08 -6.37
CA MET A 35 7.64 0.99 -5.73
C MET A 35 6.87 -0.21 -6.29
N ASN A 36 6.16 -0.93 -5.43
CA ASN A 36 5.25 -1.98 -5.88
C ASN A 36 4.22 -1.41 -6.86
N PRO A 37 4.04 -1.99 -8.07
CA PRO A 37 3.15 -1.43 -9.08
C PRO A 37 1.70 -1.26 -8.63
N PHE A 38 1.19 -2.17 -7.80
CA PHE A 38 -0.16 -2.04 -7.25
C PHE A 38 -0.27 -0.89 -6.24
N ASP A 39 0.81 -0.57 -5.53
CA ASP A 39 0.84 0.59 -4.65
C ASP A 39 0.91 1.89 -5.46
N GLU A 40 1.61 1.89 -6.58
CA GLU A 40 1.66 3.03 -7.50
C GLU A 40 0.27 3.38 -8.03
N ILE A 41 -0.48 2.39 -8.57
CA ILE A 41 -1.87 2.55 -9.03
C ILE A 41 -2.75 3.10 -7.91
N ALA A 42 -2.62 2.48 -6.75
CA ALA A 42 -3.39 2.90 -5.61
C ALA A 42 -3.00 4.34 -5.18
N LEU A 43 -1.75 4.83 -5.27
CA LEU A 43 -1.33 6.22 -5.02
C LEU A 43 -1.92 7.18 -6.07
N GLU A 44 -1.93 6.80 -7.31
CA GLU A 44 -2.56 7.57 -8.37
C GLU A 44 -4.05 7.81 -8.10
N GLU A 45 -4.76 6.80 -7.62
CA GLU A 45 -6.17 6.94 -7.26
C GLU A 45 -6.39 7.90 -6.08
N ALA A 46 -5.51 7.92 -5.06
CA ALA A 46 -5.61 8.92 -3.98
C ALA A 46 -5.38 10.34 -4.50
N ILE A 47 -4.44 10.51 -5.42
CA ILE A 47 -4.17 11.82 -6.03
C ILE A 47 -5.41 12.28 -6.80
N ARG A 48 -6.06 11.40 -7.57
CA ARG A 48 -7.32 11.70 -8.27
C ARG A 48 -8.43 12.09 -7.31
N ILE A 49 -8.57 11.39 -6.19
CA ILE A 49 -9.55 11.71 -5.14
C ILE A 49 -9.28 13.11 -4.58
N LYS A 50 -8.02 13.46 -4.34
CA LYS A 50 -7.63 14.77 -3.86
C LYS A 50 -7.87 15.87 -4.89
N GLU A 51 -7.51 15.65 -6.14
CA GLU A 51 -7.77 16.59 -7.24
C GLU A 51 -9.27 16.87 -7.44
N ALA A 52 -10.12 15.88 -7.11
CA ALA A 52 -11.57 16.04 -7.09
C ALA A 52 -12.10 16.76 -5.82
N ASN A 53 -11.22 17.29 -4.95
CA ASN A 53 -11.51 17.93 -3.67
C ASN A 53 -12.27 17.03 -2.66
N ASN A 54 -12.05 15.71 -2.74
CA ASN A 54 -12.60 14.73 -1.81
C ASN A 54 -11.59 14.30 -0.74
N ALA A 55 -10.37 14.86 -0.75
CA ALA A 55 -9.31 14.65 0.24
C ALA A 55 -8.56 15.94 0.54
N GLU A 56 -8.17 16.15 1.78
CA GLU A 56 -7.35 17.31 2.20
C GLU A 56 -5.86 16.99 2.13
N GLU A 57 -5.46 15.82 2.60
CA GLU A 57 -4.08 15.38 2.71
C GLU A 57 -3.88 13.93 2.29
N ILE A 58 -2.76 13.62 1.64
CA ILE A 58 -2.31 12.28 1.31
C ILE A 58 -1.00 11.98 2.04
N ILE A 59 -1.01 10.94 2.87
CA ILE A 59 0.18 10.49 3.60
C ILE A 59 0.64 9.15 3.01
N ALA A 60 1.82 9.09 2.43
CA ALA A 60 2.46 7.84 2.00
C ALA A 60 3.21 7.20 3.17
N VAL A 61 3.06 5.89 3.36
CA VAL A 61 3.77 5.16 4.42
C VAL A 61 4.49 3.96 3.86
N SER A 62 5.73 3.78 4.28
CA SER A 62 6.51 2.58 3.99
C SER A 62 7.06 1.99 5.29
N ILE A 63 7.07 0.67 5.36
CA ILE A 63 7.61 -0.09 6.50
C ILE A 63 8.70 -0.99 5.95
N GLY A 64 9.90 -0.89 6.50
CA GLY A 64 11.05 -1.65 6.00
C GLY A 64 12.39 -1.04 6.39
N PRO A 65 13.47 -1.36 5.67
CA PRO A 65 14.79 -0.80 5.91
C PRO A 65 14.86 0.67 5.48
N GLU A 66 15.92 1.36 5.89
CA GLU A 66 16.14 2.78 5.59
C GLU A 66 16.05 3.10 4.09
N GLN A 67 16.51 2.20 3.22
CA GLN A 67 16.45 2.34 1.77
C GLN A 67 15.02 2.50 1.22
N SER A 68 13.99 2.12 1.98
CA SER A 68 12.58 2.34 1.59
C SER A 68 12.21 3.81 1.47
N GLN A 69 13.03 4.74 1.98
CA GLN A 69 12.87 6.17 1.75
C GLN A 69 12.85 6.56 0.25
N GLU A 70 13.53 5.80 -0.62
CA GLU A 70 13.53 6.06 -2.06
C GLU A 70 12.12 5.93 -2.66
N THR A 71 11.39 4.91 -2.23
CA THR A 71 9.98 4.70 -2.62
C THR A 71 9.08 5.84 -2.13
N LEU A 72 9.33 6.33 -0.90
CA LEU A 72 8.58 7.46 -0.36
C LEU A 72 8.89 8.77 -1.09
N ARG A 73 10.14 9.00 -1.50
CA ARG A 73 10.49 10.15 -2.35
C ARG A 73 9.76 10.10 -3.70
N THR A 74 9.62 8.91 -4.27
CA THR A 74 8.80 8.73 -5.49
C THR A 74 7.33 9.07 -5.20
N ALA A 75 6.77 8.60 -4.09
CA ALA A 75 5.41 8.93 -3.71
C ALA A 75 5.17 10.44 -3.53
N LEU A 76 6.12 11.16 -2.90
CA LEU A 76 6.08 12.63 -2.78
C LEU A 76 6.17 13.30 -4.15
N ALA A 77 7.04 12.82 -5.04
CA ALA A 77 7.16 13.36 -6.39
C ALA A 77 5.90 13.12 -7.24
N MET A 78 5.13 12.07 -6.97
CA MET A 78 3.85 11.81 -7.61
C MET A 78 2.72 12.72 -7.10
N GLY A 79 2.82 13.25 -5.88
CA GLY A 79 1.82 14.18 -5.34
C GLY A 79 1.32 13.87 -3.92
N ALA A 80 1.94 12.93 -3.19
CA ALA A 80 1.69 12.78 -1.77
C ALA A 80 2.19 14.03 -1.00
N ASP A 81 1.46 14.46 0.03
CA ASP A 81 1.80 15.65 0.81
C ASP A 81 2.85 15.36 1.87
N ARG A 82 2.74 14.21 2.52
CA ARG A 82 3.68 13.74 3.55
C ARG A 82 4.07 12.29 3.33
N ALA A 83 5.21 11.92 3.90
CA ALA A 83 5.71 10.55 3.87
C ALA A 83 6.20 10.14 5.26
N ILE A 84 5.88 8.92 5.66
CA ILE A 84 6.30 8.32 6.94
C ILE A 84 7.06 7.03 6.63
N LEU A 85 8.30 6.94 7.07
CA LEU A 85 9.10 5.72 7.05
C LEU A 85 9.14 5.12 8.45
N ILE A 86 8.72 3.87 8.56
CA ILE A 86 8.91 3.06 9.76
C ILE A 86 10.07 2.10 9.51
N ILE A 87 11.17 2.32 10.20
CA ILE A 87 12.33 1.41 10.17
C ILE A 87 12.03 0.27 11.13
N ALA A 88 11.54 -0.84 10.57
CA ALA A 88 11.17 -2.02 11.35
C ALA A 88 12.27 -3.09 11.34
N THR A 89 13.23 -2.97 10.44
CA THR A 89 14.40 -3.86 10.31
C THR A 89 15.52 -3.13 9.58
N ASP A 90 16.75 -3.44 9.96
CA ASP A 90 17.96 -3.00 9.23
C ASP A 90 18.40 -4.03 8.17
N ASP A 91 17.82 -5.23 8.21
CA ASP A 91 18.11 -6.29 7.24
C ASP A 91 17.19 -6.17 6.03
N VAL A 92 17.77 -5.89 4.88
CA VAL A 92 17.05 -5.81 3.59
C VAL A 92 16.49 -7.15 3.11
N ASN A 93 16.93 -8.27 3.70
CA ASN A 93 16.43 -9.61 3.40
C ASN A 93 15.36 -10.07 4.40
N CYS A 94 15.06 -9.29 5.43
CA CYS A 94 14.01 -9.60 6.40
C CYS A 94 12.66 -9.20 5.82
N ASP A 95 11.80 -10.17 5.58
CA ASP A 95 10.39 -9.92 5.25
C ASP A 95 9.59 -9.76 6.54
N ILE A 96 8.74 -8.73 6.58
CA ILE A 96 7.86 -8.45 7.71
C ILE A 96 6.50 -9.04 7.40
N GLU A 97 6.02 -9.91 8.25
CA GLU A 97 4.74 -10.60 8.05
C GLU A 97 3.56 -9.64 7.92
N PRO A 98 2.56 -9.94 7.09
CA PRO A 98 1.41 -9.06 6.83
C PRO A 98 0.67 -8.60 8.09
N LEU A 99 0.56 -9.46 9.10
CA LEU A 99 -0.11 -9.10 10.35
C LEU A 99 0.67 -8.05 11.15
N ASP A 100 1.99 -8.13 11.17
CA ASP A 100 2.81 -7.15 11.89
C ASP A 100 2.83 -5.81 11.16
N VAL A 101 2.86 -5.84 9.82
CA VAL A 101 2.64 -4.64 8.99
C VAL A 101 1.27 -4.03 9.29
N ALA A 102 0.21 -4.83 9.37
CA ALA A 102 -1.14 -4.35 9.69
C ALA A 102 -1.24 -3.71 11.08
N LYS A 103 -0.57 -4.29 12.09
CA LYS A 103 -0.50 -3.70 13.45
C LYS A 103 0.21 -2.36 13.48
N ILE A 104 1.34 -2.24 12.78
CA ILE A 104 2.09 -0.98 12.66
C ILE A 104 1.22 0.07 11.95
N LEU A 105 0.59 -0.29 10.85
CA LEU A 105 -0.31 0.60 10.12
C LEU A 105 -1.49 1.03 10.98
N HIS A 106 -2.08 0.13 11.77
CA HIS A 106 -3.17 0.46 12.69
C HIS A 106 -2.75 1.53 13.70
N ALA A 107 -1.58 1.39 14.32
CA ALA A 107 -1.07 2.41 15.25
C ALA A 107 -0.97 3.79 14.59
N ILE A 108 -0.45 3.84 13.36
CA ILE A 108 -0.33 5.10 12.63
C ILE A 108 -1.69 5.66 12.20
N VAL A 109 -2.65 4.80 11.82
CA VAL A 109 -4.03 5.23 11.49
C VAL A 109 -4.67 5.93 12.68
N VAL A 110 -4.49 5.39 13.88
CA VAL A 110 -5.01 5.98 15.13
C VAL A 110 -4.30 7.30 15.45
N GLU A 111 -2.98 7.35 15.35
CA GLU A 111 -2.18 8.55 15.66
C GLU A 111 -2.49 9.70 14.72
N GLU A 112 -2.53 9.44 13.42
CA GLU A 112 -2.75 10.44 12.37
C GLU A 112 -4.24 10.71 12.09
N LYS A 113 -5.16 10.00 12.75
CA LYS A 113 -6.63 10.12 12.58
C LYS A 113 -7.05 9.97 11.12
N ILE A 114 -6.68 8.86 10.51
CA ILE A 114 -6.92 8.57 9.09
C ILE A 114 -8.36 8.11 8.85
N ASP A 115 -9.05 8.70 7.91
CA ASP A 115 -10.42 8.36 7.54
C ASP A 115 -10.50 7.24 6.50
N LEU A 116 -9.57 7.17 5.56
CA LEU A 116 -9.54 6.16 4.51
C LEU A 116 -8.12 5.64 4.29
N VAL A 117 -7.98 4.32 4.21
CA VAL A 117 -6.73 3.65 3.84
C VAL A 117 -6.88 3.02 2.45
N LEU A 118 -5.98 3.35 1.55
CA LEU A 118 -5.88 2.71 0.24
C LEU A 118 -4.60 1.86 0.22
N CYS A 119 -4.68 0.60 -0.15
CA CYS A 119 -3.56 -0.32 -0.31
C CYS A 119 -3.49 -0.82 -1.74
N GLY A 120 -2.30 -1.10 -2.25
CA GLY A 120 -2.17 -1.92 -3.44
C GLY A 120 -2.86 -3.26 -3.23
N LYS A 121 -3.39 -3.85 -4.30
CA LYS A 121 -4.05 -5.16 -4.24
C LYS A 121 -3.17 -6.20 -3.55
N GLN A 122 -1.90 -6.25 -3.92
CA GLN A 122 -0.90 -7.18 -3.40
C GLN A 122 0.51 -6.64 -3.67
N ALA A 123 1.53 -7.22 -3.05
CA ALA A 123 2.92 -6.97 -3.40
C ALA A 123 3.39 -8.06 -4.37
N ILE A 124 4.12 -7.67 -5.43
CA ILE A 124 4.55 -8.60 -6.50
C ILE A 124 5.65 -9.58 -6.06
N ASP A 125 6.21 -9.40 -4.87
CA ASP A 125 7.27 -10.27 -4.31
C ASP A 125 6.73 -11.50 -3.57
N ASN A 126 5.53 -11.42 -2.98
CA ASN A 126 4.95 -12.53 -2.23
C ASN A 126 3.47 -12.83 -2.54
N ASP A 127 2.78 -11.95 -3.26
CA ASP A 127 1.39 -12.09 -3.70
C ASP A 127 0.36 -12.43 -2.60
N MET A 128 0.65 -12.14 -1.34
CA MET A 128 -0.19 -12.55 -0.21
C MET A 128 -1.55 -11.88 -0.17
N ASN A 129 -1.69 -10.64 -0.63
CA ASN A 129 -2.95 -9.88 -0.60
C ASN A 129 -3.67 -9.94 0.77
N ALA A 130 -2.96 -9.75 1.87
CA ALA A 130 -3.48 -9.98 3.22
C ALA A 130 -3.47 -8.74 4.12
N THR A 131 -2.51 -7.84 3.97
CA THR A 131 -2.28 -6.72 4.89
C THR A 131 -3.49 -5.79 5.02
N GLY A 132 -4.12 -5.39 3.91
CA GLY A 132 -5.27 -4.49 3.93
C GLY A 132 -6.48 -5.09 4.65
N GLN A 133 -6.74 -6.37 4.44
CA GLN A 133 -7.83 -7.11 5.08
C GLN A 133 -7.58 -7.27 6.58
N MET A 134 -6.34 -7.57 6.99
CA MET A 134 -5.95 -7.65 8.40
C MET A 134 -6.05 -6.29 9.08
N LEU A 135 -5.64 -5.21 8.40
CA LEU A 135 -5.77 -3.85 8.93
C LEU A 135 -7.24 -3.48 9.13
N SER A 136 -8.10 -3.73 8.16
CA SER A 136 -9.55 -3.50 8.27
C SER A 136 -10.15 -4.24 9.48
N ALA A 137 -9.76 -5.50 9.68
CA ALA A 137 -10.20 -6.28 10.84
C ALA A 137 -9.71 -5.69 12.17
N LEU A 138 -8.47 -5.22 12.25
CA LEU A 138 -7.93 -4.57 13.46
C LEU A 138 -8.63 -3.23 13.75
N MET A 139 -8.99 -2.49 12.72
CA MET A 139 -9.72 -1.22 12.84
C MET A 139 -11.21 -1.42 13.14
N GLY A 140 -11.77 -2.59 12.86
CA GLY A 140 -13.22 -2.83 12.92
C GLY A 140 -14.00 -2.05 11.85
N THR A 141 -13.37 -1.76 10.71
CA THR A 141 -13.94 -0.96 9.63
C THR A 141 -14.31 -1.82 8.42
N SER A 142 -15.10 -1.24 7.51
CA SER A 142 -15.42 -1.86 6.24
C SER A 142 -14.19 -2.06 5.35
N GLN A 143 -14.25 -3.02 4.43
CA GLN A 143 -13.21 -3.22 3.41
C GLN A 143 -13.83 -3.48 2.04
N ALA A 144 -13.12 -3.07 0.99
CA ALA A 144 -13.44 -3.35 -0.39
C ALA A 144 -12.16 -3.76 -1.12
N THR A 145 -12.03 -5.03 -1.47
CA THR A 145 -10.86 -5.61 -2.13
C THR A 145 -11.07 -5.72 -3.64
N TYR A 146 -9.97 -5.81 -4.40
CA TYR A 146 -10.00 -5.90 -5.87
C TYR A 146 -10.73 -4.74 -6.53
N ALA A 147 -10.59 -3.54 -5.96
CA ALA A 147 -11.26 -2.35 -6.46
C ALA A 147 -10.71 -1.93 -7.84
N SER A 148 -11.60 -1.73 -8.80
CA SER A 148 -11.31 -1.14 -10.12
C SER A 148 -11.83 0.29 -10.25
N LYS A 149 -12.80 0.68 -9.40
CA LYS A 149 -13.33 2.05 -9.34
C LYS A 149 -13.80 2.35 -7.92
N ILE A 150 -13.54 3.59 -7.47
CA ILE A 150 -14.04 4.10 -6.20
C ILE A 150 -14.73 5.45 -6.41
N GLU A 151 -15.91 5.63 -5.82
CA GLU A 151 -16.66 6.87 -5.81
C GLU A 151 -17.01 7.20 -4.36
N LEU A 152 -16.52 8.35 -3.88
CA LEU A 152 -16.70 8.78 -2.49
C LEU A 152 -17.95 9.67 -2.37
N ASN A 153 -18.74 9.40 -1.36
CA ASN A 153 -19.86 10.22 -0.88
C ASN A 153 -19.59 10.56 0.60
N THR A 154 -20.35 11.47 1.18
CA THR A 154 -20.10 12.06 2.50
C THR A 154 -19.73 11.06 3.61
N ASN A 155 -20.33 9.87 3.65
CA ASN A 155 -20.09 8.85 4.69
C ASN A 155 -19.96 7.43 4.11
N LYS A 156 -19.81 7.30 2.80
CA LYS A 156 -19.82 6.02 2.10
C LYS A 156 -18.92 6.04 0.89
N ALA A 157 -18.39 4.90 0.55
CA ALA A 157 -17.74 4.66 -0.72
C ALA A 157 -18.53 3.63 -1.54
N THR A 158 -18.81 3.94 -2.79
CA THR A 158 -19.28 2.98 -3.77
C THR A 158 -18.08 2.43 -4.51
N VAL A 159 -17.83 1.13 -4.41
CA VAL A 159 -16.65 0.49 -4.99
C VAL A 159 -17.06 -0.58 -5.98
N THR A 160 -16.59 -0.45 -7.21
CA THR A 160 -16.66 -1.51 -8.21
C THR A 160 -15.45 -2.42 -8.03
N ARG A 161 -15.72 -3.71 -7.88
CA ARG A 161 -14.71 -4.75 -7.64
C ARG A 161 -14.65 -5.73 -8.80
N GLU A 162 -13.48 -6.23 -9.10
CA GLU A 162 -13.29 -7.35 -10.01
C GLU A 162 -13.44 -8.67 -9.24
N VAL A 163 -14.33 -9.54 -9.71
CA VAL A 163 -14.59 -10.87 -9.16
C VAL A 163 -14.63 -11.90 -10.30
N ASP A 164 -14.50 -13.18 -9.99
CA ASP A 164 -14.39 -14.24 -11.00
C ASP A 164 -15.53 -14.24 -12.04
N GLY A 165 -16.73 -13.81 -11.65
CA GLY A 165 -17.90 -13.71 -12.53
C GLY A 165 -18.07 -12.38 -13.26
N GLY A 166 -17.16 -11.42 -13.11
CA GLY A 166 -17.24 -10.08 -13.70
C GLY A 166 -17.06 -8.96 -12.69
N LEU A 167 -17.95 -7.97 -12.70
CA LEU A 167 -17.87 -6.81 -11.80
C LEU A 167 -18.96 -6.90 -10.72
N GLN A 168 -18.58 -6.55 -9.50
CA GLN A 168 -19.50 -6.39 -8.37
C GLN A 168 -19.41 -4.96 -7.85
N VAL A 169 -20.55 -4.32 -7.66
CA VAL A 169 -20.64 -3.00 -7.04
C VAL A 169 -21.09 -3.17 -5.60
N ILE A 170 -20.33 -2.64 -4.66
CA ILE A 170 -20.66 -2.64 -3.24
C ILE A 170 -20.64 -1.22 -2.68
N GLU A 171 -21.42 -0.97 -1.65
CA GLU A 171 -21.39 0.24 -0.87
C GLU A 171 -20.81 -0.10 0.52
N VAL A 172 -19.83 0.67 0.96
CA VAL A 172 -19.19 0.53 2.27
C VAL A 172 -19.25 1.85 3.03
N SER A 173 -19.40 1.78 4.35
CA SER A 173 -19.31 2.96 5.22
C SER A 173 -17.85 3.39 5.40
N LEU A 174 -17.64 4.69 5.41
CA LEU A 174 -16.37 5.35 5.76
C LEU A 174 -16.33 5.69 7.24
#